data_f453f7b7af916d65faa4e5c4b4e89cb6
#
_entry.id   f453f7b7af916d65faa4e5c4b4e89cb6
#
_cell.length_a   1.000
_cell.length_b   1.000
_cell.length_c   1.000
_cell.angle_alpha   90.00
_cell.angle_beta   90.00
_cell.angle_gamma   90.00
#
_symmetry.space_group_name_H-M   'P 1'
#
loop_
_entity.id
_entity.type
_entity.pdbx_description
1 polymer ?
#
loop_
_entity_poly.entity_id
_entity_poly.type
_entity_poly.pdbx_seq_one_letter_code
_entity_poly.pdbx_strand_id
1 'polypeptide(L)'
;MKKYSNAIFVVFLIIFAAGLWLFNSNITRVPLLSDDNFYFVKAKVVEVVEDNTVNKEVNGGSQNVKVEITSGKYKGKICEANNMNGYLYGTYCKKGTNVIVQLSSYGDELSGSIYGYDRGNFIWLIVAVLGCLLYTSPSPRD
;
A
#
# COMPACT_ATOMS: atom_id res chain seq x y z
N MET A 1 12.21 -42.38 8.01
CA MET A 1 12.06 -41.26 8.95
C MET A 1 12.07 -39.84 8.31
N LYS A 2 12.74 -39.63 7.18
CA LYS A 2 12.76 -38.29 6.53
C LYS A 2 11.38 -37.79 6.01
N LYS A 3 10.45 -38.67 5.67
CA LYS A 3 9.15 -38.32 5.12
C LYS A 3 8.22 -37.63 6.13
N TYR A 4 8.32 -37.98 7.39
CA TYR A 4 7.51 -37.37 8.47
C TYR A 4 8.05 -36.00 8.91
N SER A 5 9.36 -35.78 8.80
CA SER A 5 9.97 -34.49 9.14
C SER A 5 9.45 -33.34 8.27
N ASN A 6 9.29 -33.60 6.97
CA ASN A 6 8.76 -32.59 6.06
C ASN A 6 7.26 -32.32 6.29
N ALA A 7 6.49 -33.35 6.62
CA ALA A 7 5.08 -33.21 6.95
C ALA A 7 4.88 -32.40 8.24
N ILE A 8 5.67 -32.68 9.26
CA ILE A 8 5.64 -31.94 10.54
C ILE A 8 6.01 -30.47 10.31
N PHE A 9 7.00 -30.21 9.48
CA PHE A 9 7.41 -28.83 9.14
C PHE A 9 6.31 -28.06 8.41
N VAL A 10 5.64 -28.70 7.46
CA VAL A 10 4.50 -28.09 6.72
C VAL A 10 3.34 -27.79 7.67
N VAL A 11 3.00 -28.73 8.55
CA VAL A 11 1.94 -28.52 9.56
C VAL A 11 2.30 -27.37 10.50
N PHE A 12 3.55 -27.31 10.95
CA PHE A 12 4.02 -26.20 11.78
C PHE A 12 3.90 -24.84 11.05
N LEU A 13 4.27 -24.77 9.78
CA LEU A 13 4.12 -23.55 8.96
C LEU A 13 2.66 -23.12 8.83
N ILE A 14 1.74 -24.05 8.63
CA ILE A 14 0.31 -23.77 8.53
C ILE A 14 -0.22 -23.22 9.86
N ILE A 15 0.14 -23.85 10.97
CA ILE A 15 -0.27 -23.40 12.31
C ILE A 15 0.31 -22.02 12.61
N PHE A 16 1.57 -21.79 12.26
CA PHE A 16 2.23 -20.49 12.44
C PHE A 16 1.59 -19.40 11.59
N ALA A 17 1.29 -19.68 10.33
CA ALA A 17 0.60 -18.75 9.43
C ALA A 17 -0.82 -18.43 9.92
N ALA A 18 -1.56 -19.44 10.39
CA ALA A 18 -2.88 -19.25 10.99
C ALA A 18 -2.81 -18.41 12.28
N GLY A 19 -1.80 -18.67 13.12
CA GLY A 19 -1.55 -17.89 14.33
C GLY A 19 -1.25 -16.42 14.02
N LEU A 20 -0.39 -16.15 13.02
CA LEU A 20 -0.11 -14.79 12.58
C LEU A 20 -1.34 -14.10 12.01
N TRP A 21 -2.17 -14.83 11.26
CA TRP A 21 -3.40 -14.28 10.70
C TRP A 21 -4.39 -13.89 11.80
N LEU A 22 -4.61 -14.77 12.78
CA LEU A 22 -5.46 -14.50 13.94
C LEU A 22 -4.92 -13.34 14.79
N PHE A 23 -3.61 -13.29 15.01
CA PHE A 23 -2.96 -12.21 15.73
C PHE A 23 -3.14 -10.87 15.00
N ASN A 24 -2.91 -10.86 13.69
CA ASN A 24 -3.07 -9.65 12.87
C ASN A 24 -4.54 -9.20 12.76
N SER A 25 -5.52 -10.11 12.80
CA SER A 25 -6.93 -9.76 12.76
C SER A 25 -7.43 -9.12 14.06
N ASN A 26 -6.81 -9.46 15.20
CA ASN A 26 -7.15 -8.90 16.50
C ASN A 26 -6.39 -7.62 16.86
N ILE A 27 -5.40 -7.23 16.06
CA ILE A 27 -4.71 -5.96 16.27
C ILE A 27 -5.58 -4.83 15.74
N THR A 28 -6.19 -4.10 16.65
CA THR A 28 -6.76 -2.79 16.36
C THR A 28 -5.59 -1.86 16.04
N ARG A 29 -5.35 -1.62 14.75
CA ARG A 29 -4.33 -0.65 14.33
C ARG A 29 -4.79 0.72 14.78
N VAL A 30 -4.24 1.18 15.90
CA VAL A 30 -4.40 2.57 16.30
C VAL A 30 -3.67 3.39 15.24
N PRO A 31 -4.35 4.25 14.48
CA PRO A 31 -3.67 5.14 13.55
C PRO A 31 -2.71 6.01 14.37
N LEU A 32 -1.45 6.05 13.96
CA LEU A 32 -0.37 6.81 14.61
C LEU A 32 -0.67 8.32 14.68
N LEU A 33 -1.66 8.78 13.93
CA LEU A 33 -2.20 10.13 13.93
C LEU A 33 -3.72 10.01 13.89
N SER A 34 -4.33 9.86 15.04
CA SER A 34 -5.77 10.06 15.21
C SER A 34 -6.03 11.52 15.58
N ASP A 35 -5.78 12.41 14.64
CA ASP A 35 -6.60 13.62 14.58
C ASP A 35 -7.90 13.17 13.90
N ASP A 36 -9.03 13.42 14.52
CA ASP A 36 -10.36 12.98 14.06
C ASP A 36 -10.72 13.49 12.65
N ASN A 37 -9.85 14.29 12.04
CA ASN A 37 -10.01 14.94 10.75
C ASN A 37 -9.18 14.33 9.61
N PHE A 38 -8.26 13.38 9.88
CA PHE A 38 -7.39 12.81 8.85
C PHE A 38 -7.59 11.30 8.71
N TYR A 39 -7.91 10.87 7.49
CA TYR A 39 -8.12 9.46 7.17
C TYR A 39 -7.20 9.03 6.04
N PHE A 40 -6.48 7.92 6.21
CA PHE A 40 -5.71 7.30 5.13
C PHE A 40 -6.59 6.29 4.40
N VAL A 41 -6.77 6.48 3.10
CA VAL A 41 -7.57 5.61 2.25
C VAL A 41 -6.80 5.22 1.00
N LYS A 42 -7.13 4.04 0.47
CA LYS A 42 -6.66 3.63 -0.85
C LYS A 42 -7.52 4.28 -1.91
N ALA A 43 -6.89 4.79 -2.94
CA ALA A 43 -7.56 5.41 -4.06
C ALA A 43 -6.85 5.08 -5.38
N LYS A 44 -7.57 5.27 -6.49
CA LYS A 44 -7.05 5.11 -7.84
C LYS A 44 -7.13 6.44 -8.57
N VAL A 45 -6.07 6.82 -9.22
CA VAL A 45 -6.03 8.04 -10.03
C VAL A 45 -6.89 7.85 -11.27
N VAL A 46 -7.93 8.67 -11.39
CA VAL A 46 -8.85 8.67 -12.54
C VAL A 46 -8.35 9.60 -13.62
N GLU A 47 -7.89 10.78 -13.22
CA GLU A 47 -7.46 11.83 -14.14
C GLU A 47 -6.38 12.70 -13.48
N VAL A 48 -5.43 13.16 -14.29
CA VAL A 48 -4.47 14.19 -13.90
C VAL A 48 -4.99 15.50 -14.45
N VAL A 49 -5.38 16.42 -13.55
CA VAL A 49 -5.97 17.72 -13.93
C VAL A 49 -4.90 18.70 -14.31
N GLU A 50 -3.88 18.82 -13.49
CA GLU A 50 -2.73 19.69 -13.72
C GLU A 50 -1.44 18.96 -13.40
N ASP A 51 -0.46 19.14 -14.26
CA ASP A 51 0.88 18.58 -14.09
C ASP A 51 1.89 19.74 -14.20
N ASN A 52 2.29 20.25 -13.05
CA ASN A 52 3.29 21.32 -12.93
C ASN A 52 4.68 20.74 -12.58
N THR A 53 5.00 19.55 -13.07
CA THR A 53 6.30 18.92 -12.87
C THR A 53 7.37 19.65 -13.67
N VAL A 54 8.29 20.28 -12.99
CA VAL A 54 9.36 21.10 -13.59
C VAL A 54 10.38 20.24 -14.34
N ASN A 55 10.57 19.00 -13.90
CA ASN A 55 11.51 18.08 -14.53
C ASN A 55 11.07 16.63 -14.33
N LYS A 56 10.82 15.91 -15.43
CA LYS A 56 10.39 14.51 -15.40
C LYS A 56 11.45 13.55 -14.85
N GLU A 57 12.72 13.94 -14.90
CA GLU A 57 13.81 13.10 -14.38
C GLU A 57 13.95 13.22 -12.86
N VAL A 58 13.59 14.32 -12.27
CA VAL A 58 13.75 14.58 -10.84
C VAL A 58 12.40 14.51 -10.08
N ASN A 59 11.30 14.32 -10.79
CA ASN A 59 9.94 14.31 -10.24
C ASN A 59 9.63 15.48 -9.28
N GLY A 60 10.26 16.62 -9.48
CA GLY A 60 10.02 17.80 -8.67
C GLY A 60 8.84 18.62 -9.21
N GLY A 61 7.95 19.07 -8.35
CA GLY A 61 6.81 19.87 -8.71
C GLY A 61 5.53 19.48 -7.97
N SER A 62 4.39 19.87 -8.51
CA SER A 62 3.07 19.51 -7.98
C SER A 62 2.17 18.97 -9.08
N GLN A 63 1.30 18.06 -8.72
CA GLN A 63 0.24 17.56 -9.59
C GLN A 63 -1.10 17.67 -8.87
N ASN A 64 -2.13 18.15 -9.55
CA ASN A 64 -3.50 18.03 -9.09
C ASN A 64 -4.17 16.88 -9.83
N VAL A 65 -4.66 15.91 -9.09
CA VAL A 65 -5.25 14.70 -9.63
C VAL A 65 -6.63 14.44 -9.05
N LYS A 66 -7.50 13.87 -9.87
CA LYS A 66 -8.77 13.31 -9.40
C LYS A 66 -8.57 11.85 -9.07
N VAL A 67 -8.96 11.48 -7.87
CA VAL A 67 -8.84 10.11 -7.36
C VAL A 67 -10.21 9.55 -6.98
N GLU A 68 -10.44 8.31 -7.33
CA GLU A 68 -11.58 7.54 -6.87
C GLU A 68 -11.16 6.73 -5.64
N ILE A 69 -11.87 6.91 -4.54
CA ILE A 69 -11.60 6.21 -3.29
C ILE A 69 -12.05 4.75 -3.41
N THR A 70 -11.12 3.82 -3.22
CA THR A 70 -11.38 2.38 -3.34
C THR A 70 -11.59 1.68 -2.00
N SER A 71 -11.28 2.35 -0.89
CA SER A 71 -11.42 1.78 0.45
C SER A 71 -11.95 2.79 1.47
N GLY A 72 -12.48 2.28 2.60
CA GLY A 72 -12.92 3.10 3.70
C GLY A 72 -14.36 3.61 3.57
N LYS A 73 -14.72 4.57 4.45
CA LYS A 73 -16.07 5.13 4.57
C LYS A 73 -16.56 5.84 3.28
N TYR A 74 -15.63 6.39 2.52
CA TYR A 74 -15.93 7.20 1.32
C TYR A 74 -15.72 6.43 0.01
N LYS A 75 -15.71 5.11 0.04
CA LYS A 75 -15.53 4.25 -1.14
C LYS A 75 -16.49 4.63 -2.27
N GLY A 76 -15.95 4.78 -3.48
CA GLY A 76 -16.71 5.15 -4.68
C GLY A 76 -16.86 6.66 -4.90
N LYS A 77 -16.45 7.51 -3.95
CA LYS A 77 -16.43 8.95 -4.15
C LYS A 77 -15.16 9.38 -4.91
N ILE A 78 -15.32 10.40 -5.75
CA ILE A 78 -14.23 11.05 -6.45
C ILE A 78 -13.92 12.34 -5.71
N CYS A 79 -12.65 12.56 -5.39
CA CYS A 79 -12.18 13.79 -4.77
C CYS A 79 -10.93 14.30 -5.51
N GLU A 80 -10.67 15.59 -5.36
CA GLU A 80 -9.42 16.19 -5.81
C GLU A 80 -8.34 15.96 -4.76
N ALA A 81 -7.17 15.57 -5.22
CA ALA A 81 -6.01 15.35 -4.38
C ALA A 81 -4.81 16.09 -4.93
N ASN A 82 -4.11 16.79 -4.05
CA ASN A 82 -2.85 17.43 -4.36
C ASN A 82 -1.70 16.45 -4.13
N ASN A 83 -0.83 16.35 -5.11
CA ASN A 83 0.39 15.56 -5.04
C ASN A 83 1.59 16.51 -5.07
N MET A 84 2.22 16.72 -3.93
CA MET A 84 3.46 17.47 -3.82
C MET A 84 4.64 16.53 -4.04
N ASN A 85 5.23 16.56 -5.23
CA ASN A 85 6.42 15.80 -5.56
C ASN A 85 7.67 16.49 -4.97
N GLY A 86 8.13 16.01 -3.83
CA GLY A 86 9.42 16.43 -3.28
C GLY A 86 10.59 15.71 -3.98
N TYR A 87 11.75 16.33 -3.98
CA TYR A 87 12.98 15.84 -4.61
C TYR A 87 13.40 14.41 -4.21
N LEU A 88 13.03 13.95 -3.03
CA LEU A 88 13.50 12.68 -2.49
C LEU A 88 12.42 11.58 -2.42
N TYR A 89 11.14 11.96 -2.37
CA TYR A 89 10.04 11.01 -2.11
C TYR A 89 8.81 11.25 -2.96
N GLY A 90 8.99 11.87 -4.13
CA GLY A 90 7.88 12.20 -5.01
C GLY A 90 7.23 10.97 -5.63
N THR A 91 5.91 10.95 -5.59
CA THR A 91 5.08 9.98 -6.31
C THR A 91 4.61 10.65 -7.59
N TYR A 92 5.03 10.15 -8.76
CA TYR A 92 4.47 10.64 -10.02
C TYR A 92 3.18 9.90 -10.34
N CYS A 93 2.07 10.62 -10.33
CA CYS A 93 0.75 10.05 -10.57
C CYS A 93 0.42 10.03 -12.06
N LYS A 94 0.03 8.86 -12.55
CA LYS A 94 -0.56 8.66 -13.89
C LYS A 94 -1.97 8.11 -13.74
N LYS A 95 -2.80 8.29 -14.76
CA LYS A 95 -4.12 7.66 -14.81
C LYS A 95 -4.01 6.16 -14.55
N GLY A 96 -4.81 5.65 -13.61
CA GLY A 96 -4.84 4.25 -13.24
C GLY A 96 -3.86 3.86 -12.13
N THR A 97 -3.04 4.77 -11.61
CA THR A 97 -2.11 4.51 -10.52
C THR A 97 -2.87 4.32 -9.20
N ASN A 98 -2.54 3.26 -8.47
CA ASN A 98 -3.06 3.05 -7.12
C ASN A 98 -2.21 3.81 -6.11
N VAL A 99 -2.85 4.63 -5.30
CA VAL A 99 -2.21 5.53 -4.35
C VAL A 99 -2.88 5.45 -2.99
N ILE A 100 -2.13 5.85 -1.97
CA ILE A 100 -2.67 6.09 -0.63
C ILE A 100 -2.87 7.60 -0.52
N VAL A 101 -4.09 7.99 -0.19
CA VAL A 101 -4.50 9.39 -0.04
C VAL A 101 -4.80 9.66 1.41
N GLN A 102 -4.24 10.74 1.92
CA GLN A 102 -4.63 11.31 3.20
C GLN A 102 -5.80 12.24 2.93
N LEU A 103 -6.99 11.87 3.37
CA LEU A 103 -8.19 12.70 3.28
C LEU A 103 -8.28 13.60 4.50
N SER A 104 -8.56 14.86 4.29
CA SER A 104 -9.01 15.78 5.32
C SER A 104 -10.46 16.16 5.04
N SER A 105 -11.29 16.06 6.07
CA SER A 105 -12.70 16.43 6.00
C SER A 105 -12.87 17.78 6.70
N TYR A 106 -13.12 18.82 5.93
CA TYR A 106 -13.54 20.13 6.44
C TYR A 106 -14.98 20.37 6.01
N GLY A 107 -15.92 20.08 6.92
CA GLY A 107 -17.34 20.17 6.57
C GLY A 107 -17.74 19.13 5.52
N ASP A 108 -18.38 19.58 4.45
CA ASP A 108 -18.83 18.73 3.32
C ASP A 108 -17.80 18.55 2.22
N GLU A 109 -16.69 19.31 2.25
CA GLU A 109 -15.63 19.20 1.27
C GLU A 109 -14.59 18.17 1.67
N LEU A 110 -14.36 17.23 0.75
CA LEU A 110 -13.30 16.23 0.86
C LEU A 110 -12.09 16.72 0.07
N SER A 111 -11.03 17.05 0.79
CA SER A 111 -9.74 17.38 0.20
C SER A 111 -8.74 16.25 0.48
N GLY A 112 -7.96 15.89 -0.51
CA GLY A 112 -6.98 14.83 -0.41
C GLY A 112 -5.55 15.30 -0.65
N SER A 113 -4.59 14.64 -0.03
CA SER A 113 -3.18 14.75 -0.36
C SER A 113 -2.63 13.37 -0.66
N ILE A 114 -1.87 13.23 -1.73
CA ILE A 114 -1.24 11.95 -2.09
C ILE A 114 -0.09 11.69 -1.11
N TYR A 115 -0.18 10.57 -0.40
CA TYR A 115 0.86 10.14 0.52
C TYR A 115 1.92 9.29 -0.18
N GLY A 116 1.52 8.40 -1.10
CA GLY A 116 2.43 7.53 -1.81
C GLY A 116 1.72 6.47 -2.65
N TYR A 117 2.51 5.60 -3.29
CA TYR A 117 1.98 4.46 -4.03
C TYR A 117 1.42 3.39 -3.08
N ASP A 118 0.30 2.78 -3.46
CA ASP A 118 -0.15 1.55 -2.81
C ASP A 118 0.68 0.35 -3.31
N ARG A 119 1.63 -0.07 -2.48
CA ARG A 119 2.53 -1.20 -2.76
C ARG A 119 2.06 -2.50 -2.14
N GLY A 120 0.86 -2.55 -1.59
CA GLY A 120 0.37 -3.71 -0.86
C GLY A 120 0.45 -5.02 -1.64
N ASN A 121 0.03 -5.01 -2.91
CA ASN A 121 0.08 -6.19 -3.76
C ASN A 121 1.50 -6.62 -4.13
N PHE A 122 2.42 -5.67 -4.22
CA PHE A 122 3.81 -5.94 -4.57
C PHE A 122 4.57 -6.63 -3.43
N ILE A 123 4.21 -6.32 -2.19
CA ILE A 123 4.79 -6.95 -1.01
C ILE A 123 4.47 -8.45 -0.99
N TRP A 124 3.26 -8.84 -1.32
CA TRP A 124 2.86 -10.25 -1.40
C TRP A 124 3.62 -11.01 -2.48
N LEU A 125 3.89 -10.36 -3.61
CA LEU A 125 4.69 -10.96 -4.68
C LEU A 125 6.13 -11.19 -4.21
N ILE A 126 6.74 -10.23 -3.51
CA ILE A 126 8.09 -10.37 -2.95
C ILE A 126 8.13 -11.51 -1.94
N VAL A 127 7.14 -11.60 -1.05
CA VAL A 127 7.05 -12.69 -0.06
C VAL A 127 6.93 -14.05 -0.75
N ALA A 128 6.13 -14.16 -1.81
CA ALA A 128 6.00 -15.40 -2.57
C ALA A 128 7.32 -15.80 -3.25
N VAL A 129 8.00 -14.85 -3.89
CA VAL A 129 9.31 -15.10 -4.53
C VAL A 129 10.36 -15.51 -3.49
N LEU A 130 10.40 -14.81 -2.34
CA LEU A 130 11.32 -15.14 -1.25
C LEU A 130 11.07 -16.54 -0.71
N GLY A 131 9.80 -16.91 -0.51
CA GLY A 131 9.39 -18.25 -0.09
C GLY A 131 9.84 -19.33 -1.09
N CYS A 132 9.67 -19.09 -2.39
CA CYS A 132 10.15 -19.99 -3.44
C CYS A 132 11.67 -20.14 -3.42
N LEU A 133 12.42 -19.04 -3.27
CA LEU A 133 13.89 -19.06 -3.22
C LEU A 133 14.40 -19.82 -1.99
N LEU A 134 13.79 -19.63 -0.84
CA LEU A 134 14.15 -20.36 0.37
C LEU A 134 13.87 -21.87 0.25
N TYR A 135 12.78 -22.23 -0.43
CA TYR A 135 12.43 -23.64 -0.65
C TYR A 135 13.35 -24.31 -1.68
N THR A 136 13.78 -23.57 -2.71
CA THR A 136 14.65 -24.10 -3.78
C THR A 136 16.14 -23.97 -3.46
N SER A 137 16.51 -23.29 -2.38
CA SER A 137 17.91 -23.21 -1.96
C SER A 137 18.43 -24.60 -1.65
N PRO A 138 19.42 -25.12 -2.39
CA PRO A 138 20.00 -26.43 -2.09
C PRO A 138 20.63 -26.34 -0.71
N SER A 139 20.16 -27.20 0.20
CA SER A 139 20.84 -27.40 1.46
C SER A 139 22.30 -27.77 1.15
N PRO A 140 23.30 -27.08 1.73
CA PRO A 140 24.67 -27.52 1.59
C PRO A 140 24.76 -28.95 2.14
N ARG A 141 24.91 -29.91 1.24
CA ARG A 141 25.26 -31.26 1.63
C ARG A 141 26.75 -31.25 1.94
N ASP A 142 27.03 -31.41 3.19
CA ASP A 142 28.33 -31.84 3.64
C ASP A 142 28.61 -33.26 3.15
#